data_6ca51a5633eb8d1810f85846c892b279
#
_entry.id   6ca51a5633eb8d1810f85846c892b279
#
_cell.length_a   1.000
_cell.length_b   1.000
_cell.length_c   1.000
_cell.angle_alpha   90.00
_cell.angle_beta   90.00
_cell.angle_gamma   90.00
#
_symmetry.space_group_name_H-M   'P 1'
#
loop_
_entity.id
_entity.type
_entity.pdbx_description
1 polymer ?
#
loop_
_entity_poly.entity_id
_entity_poly.type
_entity_poly.pdbx_seq_one_letter_code
_entity_poly.pdbx_strand_id
1 'polypeptide(L)'
;MDNGRSILYSRRIPVMRDEFDVIVCGAGPAGICAAVSAARYGARVLLAERYGSVGGMLTMGAVSPILGSVSRGTMYDEICHRIRAGAPVDAAADKHTRNGREGAGGRQ
;
A
#
# COMPACT_ATOMS: atom_id res chain seq x y z
N MET A 1 19.77 -20.49 -38.93
CA MET A 1 21.06 -20.78 -38.33
C MET A 1 21.37 -19.75 -37.29
N ASP A 2 21.18 -20.11 -36.07
CA ASP A 2 21.46 -19.26 -34.92
C ASP A 2 22.98 -19.16 -34.72
N ASN A 3 23.51 -17.97 -34.88
CA ASN A 3 24.95 -17.73 -34.92
C ASN A 3 25.57 -17.58 -33.52
N GLY A 4 25.04 -18.31 -32.53
CA GLY A 4 25.70 -18.59 -31.25
C GLY A 4 26.40 -17.44 -30.52
N ARG A 5 25.97 -16.19 -30.74
CA ARG A 5 26.49 -15.05 -30.00
C ARG A 5 25.72 -14.86 -28.69
N SER A 6 26.17 -15.54 -27.65
CA SER A 6 25.72 -15.22 -26.30
C SER A 6 26.45 -13.96 -25.81
N ILE A 7 25.70 -12.92 -25.46
CA ILE A 7 26.25 -11.73 -24.81
C ILE A 7 26.22 -11.98 -23.30
N LEU A 8 27.37 -12.20 -22.70
CA LEU A 8 27.51 -12.24 -21.24
C LEU A 8 27.41 -10.82 -20.69
N TYR A 9 26.27 -10.51 -20.08
CA TYR A 9 26.07 -9.25 -19.37
C TYR A 9 26.37 -9.46 -17.88
N SER A 10 27.49 -8.93 -17.42
CA SER A 10 27.85 -8.95 -16.00
C SER A 10 27.45 -7.63 -15.36
N ARG A 11 26.46 -7.64 -14.47
CA ARG A 11 26.06 -6.50 -13.66
C ARG A 11 26.51 -6.72 -12.22
N ARG A 12 27.34 -5.83 -11.70
CA ARG A 12 27.59 -5.79 -10.26
C ARG A 12 26.37 -5.18 -9.57
N ILE A 13 25.69 -5.98 -8.76
CA ILE A 13 24.61 -5.53 -7.91
C ILE A 13 25.23 -5.22 -6.54
N PRO A 14 25.09 -3.98 -6.02
CA PRO A 14 25.55 -3.68 -4.68
C PRO A 14 24.77 -4.54 -3.67
N VAL A 15 25.49 -5.20 -2.81
CA VAL A 15 24.89 -6.00 -1.73
C VAL A 15 24.69 -5.07 -0.55
N MET A 16 23.44 -4.94 -0.09
CA MET A 16 23.15 -4.30 1.19
C MET A 16 23.69 -5.19 2.32
N ARG A 17 24.42 -4.58 3.24
CA ARG A 17 25.00 -5.27 4.39
C ARG A 17 24.25 -5.02 5.69
N ASP A 18 23.09 -4.36 5.59
CA ASP A 18 22.24 -4.13 6.74
C ASP A 18 21.45 -5.38 7.08
N GLU A 19 21.24 -5.59 8.37
CA GLU A 19 20.45 -6.70 8.87
C GLU A 19 19.02 -6.23 9.09
N PHE A 20 18.05 -6.97 8.55
CA PHE A 20 16.63 -6.73 8.72
C PHE A 20 15.96 -7.99 9.26
N ASP A 21 14.99 -7.81 10.15
CA ASP A 21 14.20 -8.92 10.68
C ASP A 21 13.10 -9.33 9.69
N VAL A 22 12.61 -8.36 8.90
CA VAL A 22 11.55 -8.56 7.90
C VAL A 22 11.88 -7.78 6.63
N ILE A 23 11.76 -8.43 5.49
CA ILE A 23 11.85 -7.80 4.17
C ILE A 23 10.49 -7.93 3.50
N VAL A 24 9.89 -6.79 3.16
CA VAL A 24 8.62 -6.72 2.43
C VAL A 24 8.91 -6.30 0.99
N CYS A 25 8.58 -7.16 0.04
CA CYS A 25 8.75 -6.90 -1.38
C CYS A 25 7.44 -6.39 -1.99
N GLY A 26 7.46 -5.14 -2.41
CA GLY A 26 6.32 -4.41 -2.96
C GLY A 26 5.65 -3.50 -1.94
N ALA A 27 5.58 -2.20 -2.25
CA ALA A 27 4.96 -1.18 -1.42
C ALA A 27 3.55 -0.78 -1.91
N GLY A 28 2.76 -1.76 -2.36
CA GLY A 28 1.33 -1.60 -2.54
C GLY A 28 0.60 -1.53 -1.19
N PRO A 29 -0.74 -1.38 -1.17
CA PRO A 29 -1.49 -1.24 0.08
C PRO A 29 -1.21 -2.36 1.09
N ALA A 30 -1.17 -3.60 0.64
CA ALA A 30 -0.88 -4.75 1.49
C ALA A 30 0.56 -4.73 2.05
N GLY A 31 1.55 -4.40 1.21
CA GLY A 31 2.95 -4.32 1.61
C GLY A 31 3.20 -3.20 2.62
N ILE A 32 2.59 -2.04 2.41
CA ILE A 32 2.65 -0.93 3.38
C ILE A 32 2.06 -1.36 4.72
N CYS A 33 0.87 -1.98 4.71
CA CYS A 33 0.25 -2.47 5.94
C CYS A 33 1.12 -3.50 6.66
N ALA A 34 1.70 -4.45 5.92
CA ALA A 34 2.59 -5.47 6.47
C ALA A 34 3.85 -4.85 7.09
N ALA A 35 4.52 -3.95 6.36
CA ALA A 35 5.73 -3.29 6.83
C ALA A 35 5.47 -2.45 8.09
N VAL A 36 4.42 -1.65 8.08
CA VAL A 36 4.05 -0.82 9.23
C VAL A 36 3.69 -1.68 10.44
N SER A 37 2.93 -2.77 10.23
CA SER A 37 2.56 -3.68 11.30
C SER A 37 3.81 -4.33 11.92
N ALA A 38 4.69 -4.88 11.10
CA ALA A 38 5.93 -5.49 11.59
C ALA A 38 6.80 -4.49 12.37
N ALA A 39 6.96 -3.27 11.87
CA ALA A 39 7.72 -2.22 12.55
C ALA A 39 7.10 -1.84 13.90
N ARG A 40 5.77 -1.82 14.03
CA ARG A 40 5.07 -1.56 15.30
C ARG A 40 5.31 -2.65 16.35
N TYR A 41 5.61 -3.87 15.91
CA TYR A 41 6.04 -4.96 16.80
C TYR A 41 7.54 -4.94 17.10
N GLY A 42 8.26 -3.90 16.67
CA GLY A 42 9.68 -3.70 16.99
C GLY A 42 10.65 -4.34 16.00
N ALA A 43 10.16 -4.92 14.91
CA ALA A 43 11.03 -5.48 13.88
C ALA A 43 11.73 -4.37 13.07
N ARG A 44 12.98 -4.62 12.67
CA ARG A 44 13.68 -3.82 11.67
C ARG A 44 13.19 -4.25 10.29
N VAL A 45 12.50 -3.37 9.59
CA VAL A 45 11.82 -3.71 8.34
C VAL A 45 12.45 -3.01 7.16
N LEU A 46 12.75 -3.77 6.12
CA LEU A 46 13.06 -3.24 4.79
C LEU A 46 11.81 -3.35 3.92
N LEU A 47 11.32 -2.23 3.43
CA LEU A 47 10.29 -2.19 2.39
C LEU A 47 10.95 -1.90 1.05
N ALA A 48 10.95 -2.88 0.16
CA ALA A 48 11.51 -2.77 -1.17
C ALA A 48 10.42 -2.52 -2.20
N GLU A 49 10.54 -1.43 -2.96
CA GLU A 49 9.60 -1.08 -4.03
C GLU A 49 10.34 -0.99 -5.36
N ARG A 50 9.69 -1.50 -6.39
CA ARG A 50 10.20 -1.53 -7.75
C ARG A 50 10.06 -0.17 -8.45
N TYR A 51 8.99 0.54 -8.16
CA TYR A 51 8.66 1.82 -8.76
C TYR A 51 9.15 2.97 -7.87
N GLY A 52 9.26 4.16 -8.45
CA GLY A 52 9.71 5.35 -7.72
C GLY A 52 8.69 5.92 -6.72
N SER A 53 7.57 5.24 -6.48
CA SER A 53 6.50 5.68 -5.59
C SER A 53 5.87 4.50 -4.88
N VAL A 54 5.53 4.67 -3.63
CA VAL A 54 4.75 3.71 -2.83
C VAL A 54 3.26 3.88 -3.09
N GLY A 55 2.44 2.87 -2.74
CA GLY A 55 0.98 2.91 -2.86
C GLY A 55 0.42 1.97 -3.93
N GLY A 56 1.25 1.51 -4.88
CA GLY A 56 0.83 0.56 -5.92
C GLY A 56 -0.37 1.06 -6.73
N MET A 57 -1.47 0.31 -6.71
CA MET A 57 -2.70 0.67 -7.44
C MET A 57 -3.30 2.01 -7.00
N LEU A 58 -3.15 2.39 -5.74
CA LEU A 58 -3.69 3.66 -5.23
C LEU A 58 -2.94 4.90 -5.75
N THR A 59 -1.72 4.72 -6.23
CA THR A 59 -0.85 5.80 -6.74
C THR A 59 -0.49 5.60 -8.20
N MET A 60 0.46 4.73 -8.48
CA MET A 60 0.94 4.46 -9.84
C MET A 60 -0.12 3.82 -10.74
N GLY A 61 -1.04 3.05 -10.17
CA GLY A 61 -2.16 2.44 -10.88
C GLY A 61 -3.35 3.39 -11.11
N ALA A 62 -3.31 4.61 -10.55
CA ALA A 62 -4.35 5.64 -10.65
C ALA A 62 -5.76 5.15 -10.24
N VAL A 63 -5.85 4.13 -9.40
CA VAL A 63 -7.11 3.62 -8.84
C VAL A 63 -7.24 4.15 -7.43
N SER A 64 -7.63 5.42 -7.30
CA SER A 64 -7.73 6.11 -6.01
C SER A 64 -8.91 5.68 -5.13
N PRO A 65 -10.08 5.26 -5.67
CA PRO A 65 -11.19 4.87 -4.81
C PRO A 65 -10.88 3.57 -4.07
N ILE A 66 -10.94 3.63 -2.74
CA ILE A 66 -10.89 2.43 -1.91
C ILE A 66 -12.32 1.97 -1.67
N LEU A 67 -12.69 0.85 -2.27
CA LEU A 67 -14.04 0.28 -2.22
C LEU A 67 -14.16 -0.76 -1.12
N GLY A 68 -15.35 -0.85 -0.55
CA GLY A 68 -15.69 -1.79 0.51
C GLY A 68 -15.75 -1.16 1.90
N SER A 69 -16.32 -1.90 2.84
CA SER A 69 -16.34 -1.53 4.25
C SER A 69 -15.66 -2.62 5.08
N VAL A 70 -14.78 -2.19 5.97
CA VAL A 70 -14.05 -3.08 6.87
C VAL A 70 -14.37 -2.66 8.31
N SER A 71 -14.21 -3.57 9.24
CA SER A 71 -14.41 -3.31 10.65
C SER A 71 -13.56 -2.13 11.14
N ARG A 72 -14.09 -1.36 12.08
CA ARG A 72 -13.35 -0.26 12.72
C ARG A 72 -12.09 -0.76 13.44
N GLY A 73 -11.09 0.11 13.55
CA GLY A 73 -9.84 -0.21 14.22
C GLY A 73 -8.87 -1.04 13.41
N THR A 74 -9.11 -1.20 12.12
CA THR A 74 -8.20 -1.86 11.20
C THR A 74 -7.17 -0.88 10.62
N MET A 75 -6.11 -1.42 10.04
CA MET A 75 -5.11 -0.63 9.30
C MET A 75 -5.76 0.16 8.14
N TYR A 76 -6.78 -0.41 7.51
CA TYR A 76 -7.59 0.28 6.50
C TYR A 76 -8.23 1.56 7.05
N ASP A 77 -8.86 1.47 8.21
CA ASP A 77 -9.53 2.60 8.87
C ASP A 77 -8.50 3.71 9.21
N GLU A 78 -7.33 3.32 9.69
CA GLU A 78 -6.22 4.24 9.96
C GLU A 78 -5.70 4.91 8.68
N ILE A 79 -5.48 4.16 7.62
CA ILE A 79 -5.03 4.70 6.33
C ILE A 79 -6.04 5.70 5.80
N CYS A 80 -7.32 5.35 5.78
CA CYS A 80 -8.39 6.24 5.34
C CYS A 80 -8.45 7.52 6.17
N HIS A 81 -8.28 7.39 7.49
CA HIS A 81 -8.28 8.55 8.39
C HIS A 81 -7.08 9.48 8.12
N ARG A 82 -5.88 8.93 7.94
CA ARG A 82 -4.67 9.70 7.66
C ARG A 82 -4.70 10.39 6.30
N ILE A 83 -5.20 9.71 5.26
CA ILE A 83 -5.38 10.31 3.93
C ILE A 83 -6.35 11.49 4.01
N ARG A 84 -7.47 11.35 4.71
CA ARG A 84 -8.44 12.43 4.88
C ARG A 84 -7.90 13.61 5.67
N ALA A 85 -7.07 13.36 6.66
CA ALA A 85 -6.45 14.42 7.47
C ALA A 85 -5.40 15.23 6.69
N GLY A 86 -4.76 14.64 5.68
CA GLY A 86 -3.72 15.27 4.86
C GLY A 86 -4.19 15.80 3.50
N ALA A 87 -5.38 15.44 3.03
CA ALA A 87 -5.91 15.87 1.75
C ALA A 87 -6.96 16.99 1.92
N PRO A 88 -7.03 17.99 1.02
CA PRO A 88 -8.18 18.85 0.94
C PRO A 88 -9.41 17.97 0.69
N VAL A 89 -10.33 18.00 1.62
CA VAL A 89 -11.57 17.20 1.55
C VAL A 89 -12.44 17.81 0.47
N ASP A 90 -12.50 17.16 -0.68
CA ASP A 90 -13.48 17.49 -1.70
C ASP A 90 -14.86 17.11 -1.15
N ALA A 91 -15.71 18.10 -0.89
CA ALA A 91 -17.03 17.92 -0.25
C ALA A 91 -17.96 16.94 -1.02
N ALA A 92 -17.63 16.62 -2.27
CA ALA A 92 -18.34 15.63 -3.08
C ALA A 92 -18.07 14.18 -2.66
N ALA A 93 -16.87 13.89 -2.13
CA ALA A 93 -16.51 12.54 -1.71
C ALA A 93 -17.20 12.10 -0.41
N ASP A 94 -17.56 13.06 0.46
CA ASP A 94 -18.20 12.79 1.75
C ASP A 94 -19.68 12.37 1.62
N LYS A 95 -20.35 12.77 0.53
CA LYS A 95 -21.75 12.40 0.29
C LYS A 95 -21.96 10.93 -0.01
N HIS A 96 -20.97 10.26 -0.62
CA HIS A 96 -21.10 8.84 -0.99
C HIS A 96 -20.91 7.90 0.22
N THR A 97 -20.17 8.35 1.23
CA THR A 97 -19.94 7.58 2.47
C THR A 97 -21.09 7.71 3.46
N ARG A 98 -21.84 8.80 3.41
CA ARG A 98 -23.00 9.01 4.31
C ARG A 98 -24.24 8.21 3.90
N ASN A 99 -24.51 8.07 2.61
CA ASN A 99 -25.68 7.32 2.14
C ASN A 99 -25.64 5.81 2.41
N GLY A 100 -24.46 5.24 2.68
CA GLY A 100 -24.33 3.84 3.08
C GLY A 100 -24.64 3.55 4.56
N ARG A 101 -24.79 4.59 5.40
CA ARG A 101 -25.01 4.44 6.84
C ARG A 101 -26.47 4.55 7.28
N GLU A 102 -27.32 5.15 6.47
CA GLU A 102 -28.73 5.37 6.84
C GLU A 102 -29.66 4.20 6.48
N GLY A 103 -29.16 3.21 5.70
CA GLY A 103 -29.97 2.05 5.28
C GLY A 103 -29.95 0.84 6.21
N ALA A 104 -29.12 0.83 7.28
CA ALA A 104 -28.94 -0.34 8.14
C ALA A 104 -29.64 -0.24 9.52
N GLY A 105 -30.44 0.80 9.75
CA GLY A 105 -31.11 1.03 11.02
C GLY A 105 -32.63 1.07 10.86
N GLY A 106 -33.29 -0.07 10.68
CA GLY A 106 -34.73 -0.07 10.69
C GLY A 106 -35.37 -1.36 10.24
N ARG A 107 -35.36 -2.37 11.12
CA ARG A 107 -36.53 -3.28 11.27
C ARG A 107 -36.42 -3.97 12.62
N GLN A 108 -37.34 -3.58 13.49
CA GLN A 108 -37.75 -4.35 14.65
C GLN A 108 -38.51 -5.60 14.18
#